data_cb904f86979bbdac293bbdbf0cf3b8ae
#
_entry.id   cb904f86979bbdac293bbdbf0cf3b8ae
#
_cell.length_a   1.000
_cell.length_b   1.000
_cell.length_c   1.000
_cell.angle_alpha   90.00
_cell.angle_beta   90.00
_cell.angle_gamma   90.00
#
_symmetry.space_group_name_H-M   'P 1'
#
loop_
_entity.id
_entity.type
_entity.pdbx_description
1 polymer ?
#
loop_
_entity_poly.entity_id
_entity_poly.type
_entity_poly.pdbx_seq_one_letter_code
_entity_poly.pdbx_strand_id
1 'polypeptide(L)'
;RQQYNYVRLVIVGFIGLIGYLIGFYLTLSTDIHISQLYLPTVCRGFAYAVLSATFMVCLEEIMTFQHFFQGLSVFNMLHMVVGGVVGAAVYAQGLAYYVPDNLAHYGSAIDHVAFSSSPFNLGHYMEEFISQMMEISIKQIYGWVAYACIFLFLLLLLYDFPVRRSLK
;
A
#
# COMPACT_ATOMS: atom_id res chain seq x y z
N ARG A 1 8.54 -2.96 -31.13
CA ARG A 1 8.35 -4.21 -30.33
C ARG A 1 8.78 -4.04 -28.87
N GLN A 2 9.88 -3.30 -28.56
CA GLN A 2 10.38 -3.12 -27.18
C GLN A 2 9.41 -2.30 -26.31
N GLN A 3 8.89 -1.18 -26.78
CA GLN A 3 7.97 -0.32 -25.98
C GLN A 3 6.69 -1.03 -25.52
N TYR A 4 6.18 -1.96 -26.31
CA TYR A 4 5.00 -2.74 -25.94
C TYR A 4 5.25 -3.70 -24.77
N ASN A 5 6.50 -4.09 -24.55
CA ASN A 5 6.90 -4.96 -23.45
C ASN A 5 6.97 -4.19 -22.13
N TYR A 6 7.38 -2.90 -22.12
CA TYR A 6 7.47 -2.11 -20.90
C TYR A 6 6.09 -1.82 -20.30
N VAL A 7 5.12 -1.46 -21.14
CA VAL A 7 3.74 -1.23 -20.67
C VAL A 7 3.18 -2.49 -20.02
N ARG A 8 3.43 -3.66 -20.63
CA ARG A 8 2.99 -4.94 -20.05
C ARG A 8 3.66 -5.22 -18.71
N LEU A 9 4.96 -4.95 -18.56
CA LEU A 9 5.69 -5.14 -17.32
C LEU A 9 5.16 -4.20 -16.22
N VAL A 10 4.89 -2.93 -16.54
CA VAL A 10 4.27 -1.99 -15.62
C VAL A 10 2.90 -2.50 -15.16
N ILE A 11 2.06 -2.97 -16.10
CA ILE A 11 0.74 -3.55 -15.78
C ILE A 11 0.88 -4.74 -14.83
N VAL A 12 1.80 -5.67 -15.11
CA VAL A 12 2.05 -6.83 -14.24
C VAL A 12 2.51 -6.39 -12.85
N GLY A 13 3.40 -5.39 -12.76
CA GLY A 13 3.85 -4.83 -11.49
C GLY A 13 2.70 -4.20 -10.69
N PHE A 14 1.82 -3.45 -11.33
CA PHE A 14 0.64 -2.87 -10.67
C PHE A 14 -0.37 -3.93 -10.22
N ILE A 15 -0.61 -4.97 -11.02
CA ILE A 15 -1.46 -6.09 -10.62
C ILE A 15 -0.88 -6.78 -9.38
N GLY A 16 0.43 -7.00 -9.33
CA GLY A 16 1.10 -7.55 -8.16
C GLY A 16 0.96 -6.66 -6.91
N LEU A 17 1.06 -5.33 -7.08
CA LEU A 17 0.89 -4.36 -6.00
C LEU A 17 -0.56 -4.33 -5.47
N ILE A 18 -1.55 -4.34 -6.35
CA ILE A 18 -2.97 -4.41 -5.99
C ILE A 18 -3.25 -5.75 -5.28
N GLY A 19 -2.72 -6.85 -5.79
CA GLY A 19 -2.83 -8.17 -5.17
C GLY A 19 -2.24 -8.20 -3.75
N TYR A 20 -1.08 -7.55 -3.54
CA TYR A 20 -0.52 -7.36 -2.21
C TYR A 20 -1.46 -6.58 -1.28
N LEU A 21 -1.97 -5.41 -1.73
CA LEU A 21 -2.81 -4.55 -0.90
C LEU A 21 -4.12 -5.25 -0.50
N ILE A 22 -4.78 -5.93 -1.45
CA ILE A 22 -5.99 -6.70 -1.19
C ILE A 22 -5.68 -7.90 -0.29
N GLY A 23 -4.61 -8.64 -0.59
CA GLY A 23 -4.19 -9.78 0.21
C GLY A 23 -3.89 -9.38 1.66
N PHE A 24 -3.16 -8.29 1.85
CA PHE A 24 -2.86 -7.76 3.19
C PHE A 24 -4.13 -7.30 3.92
N TYR A 25 -5.02 -6.57 3.23
CA TYR A 25 -6.32 -6.15 3.80
C TYR A 25 -7.16 -7.34 4.29
N LEU A 26 -7.20 -8.43 3.52
CA LEU A 26 -7.99 -9.62 3.87
C LEU A 26 -7.34 -10.46 4.98
N THR A 27 -6.01 -10.49 5.05
CA THR A 27 -5.29 -11.31 6.03
C THR A 27 -5.08 -10.61 7.37
N LEU A 28 -5.21 -9.28 7.41
CA LEU A 28 -5.03 -8.53 8.65
C LEU A 28 -6.11 -8.90 9.66
N SER A 29 -5.72 -9.48 10.79
CA SER A 29 -6.57 -9.88 11.92
C SER A 29 -5.74 -9.85 13.20
N THR A 30 -6.36 -9.66 14.36
CA THR A 30 -5.69 -9.72 15.67
C THR A 30 -5.02 -11.07 15.93
N ASP A 31 -5.58 -12.16 15.37
CA ASP A 31 -5.07 -13.52 15.51
C ASP A 31 -4.26 -14.00 14.31
N ILE A 32 -3.58 -13.07 13.62
CA ILE A 32 -2.87 -13.40 12.39
C ILE A 32 -1.65 -14.30 12.67
N HIS A 33 -1.61 -15.44 12.01
CA HIS A 33 -0.41 -16.26 11.97
C HIS A 33 0.62 -15.68 10.99
N ILE A 34 1.90 -15.64 11.40
CA ILE A 34 3.01 -15.14 10.59
C ILE A 34 3.04 -15.79 9.20
N SER A 35 2.63 -17.07 9.10
CA SER A 35 2.55 -17.79 7.83
C SER A 35 1.59 -17.15 6.80
N GLN A 36 0.56 -16.49 7.24
CA GLN A 36 -0.41 -15.82 6.36
C GLN A 36 0.13 -14.54 5.73
N LEU A 37 1.15 -13.93 6.35
CA LEU A 37 1.81 -12.73 5.85
C LEU A 37 2.84 -13.02 4.74
N TYR A 38 3.28 -14.28 4.58
CA TYR A 38 4.28 -14.61 3.55
C TYR A 38 3.77 -14.33 2.15
N LEU A 39 2.54 -14.75 1.83
CA LEU A 39 1.99 -14.58 0.49
C LEU A 39 1.87 -13.09 0.08
N PRO A 40 1.24 -12.20 0.88
CA PRO A 40 1.22 -10.78 0.57
C PRO A 40 2.63 -10.16 0.46
N THR A 41 3.55 -10.55 1.34
CA THR A 41 4.92 -10.02 1.33
C THR A 41 5.69 -10.41 0.06
N VAL A 42 5.53 -11.66 -0.41
CA VAL A 42 6.12 -12.12 -1.68
C VAL A 42 5.54 -11.35 -2.86
N CYS A 43 4.20 -11.16 -2.89
CA CYS A 43 3.54 -10.35 -3.93
C CYS A 43 4.08 -8.92 -3.96
N ARG A 44 4.28 -8.30 -2.79
CA ARG A 44 4.88 -6.96 -2.67
C ARG A 44 6.30 -6.93 -3.23
N GLY A 45 7.14 -7.88 -2.83
CA GLY A 45 8.53 -7.98 -3.29
C GLY A 45 8.61 -8.14 -4.80
N PHE A 46 7.78 -9.02 -5.36
CA PHE A 46 7.68 -9.23 -6.81
C PHE A 46 7.22 -7.96 -7.54
N ALA A 47 6.13 -7.33 -7.09
CA ALA A 47 5.61 -6.10 -7.69
C ALA A 47 6.66 -4.98 -7.70
N TYR A 48 7.34 -4.80 -6.56
CA TYR A 48 8.40 -3.80 -6.43
C TYR A 48 9.59 -4.10 -7.36
N ALA A 49 10.04 -5.34 -7.43
CA ALA A 49 11.14 -5.75 -8.31
C ALA A 49 10.82 -5.50 -9.79
N VAL A 50 9.60 -5.85 -10.22
CA VAL A 50 9.17 -5.65 -11.62
C VAL A 50 9.06 -4.16 -11.96
N LEU A 51 8.46 -3.36 -11.09
CA LEU A 51 8.31 -1.91 -11.31
C LEU A 51 9.66 -1.19 -11.32
N SER A 52 10.54 -1.49 -10.36
CA SER A 52 11.86 -0.87 -10.28
C SER A 52 12.74 -1.27 -11.47
N ALA A 53 12.75 -2.55 -11.86
CA ALA A 53 13.49 -3.01 -13.03
C ALA A 53 12.99 -2.33 -14.31
N THR A 54 11.68 -2.23 -14.49
CA THR A 54 11.09 -1.55 -15.67
C THR A 54 11.48 -0.08 -15.70
N PHE A 55 11.46 0.59 -14.56
CA PHE A 55 11.86 1.98 -14.45
C PHE A 55 13.35 2.18 -14.79
N MET A 56 14.22 1.31 -14.29
CA MET A 56 15.66 1.33 -14.60
C MET A 56 15.93 1.23 -16.10
N VAL A 57 15.26 0.28 -16.77
CA VAL A 57 15.44 0.11 -18.22
C VAL A 57 14.88 1.31 -18.99
N CYS A 58 13.76 1.90 -18.57
CA CYS A 58 13.25 3.14 -19.18
C CYS A 58 14.21 4.30 -19.00
N LEU A 59 14.87 4.44 -17.84
CA LEU A 59 15.88 5.44 -17.59
C LEU A 59 17.10 5.28 -18.51
N GLU A 60 17.57 4.05 -18.68
CA GLU A 60 18.71 3.71 -19.55
C GLU A 60 18.42 4.06 -21.01
N GLU A 61 17.18 3.86 -21.49
CA GLU A 61 16.81 4.20 -22.87
C GLU A 61 16.67 5.73 -23.11
N ILE A 62 16.26 6.48 -22.08
CA ILE A 62 15.98 7.91 -22.23
C ILE A 62 17.22 8.77 -21.97
N MET A 63 18.10 8.34 -21.07
CA MET A 63 19.25 9.10 -20.61
C MET A 63 20.54 8.65 -21.28
N THR A 64 21.43 9.60 -21.56
CA THR A 64 22.81 9.30 -21.94
C THR A 64 23.56 8.73 -20.73
N PHE A 65 24.55 7.89 -20.96
CA PHE A 65 25.32 7.21 -19.89
C PHE A 65 25.84 8.17 -18.81
N GLN A 66 26.22 9.39 -19.20
CA GLN A 66 26.71 10.42 -18.26
C GLN A 66 25.63 10.90 -17.29
N HIS A 67 24.37 10.98 -17.70
CA HIS A 67 23.25 11.45 -16.89
C HIS A 67 22.48 10.32 -16.21
N PHE A 68 22.74 9.06 -16.57
CA PHE A 68 22.06 7.90 -16.01
C PHE A 68 22.24 7.82 -14.48
N PHE A 69 23.47 7.97 -13.99
CA PHE A 69 23.74 7.91 -12.55
C PHE A 69 23.12 9.09 -11.79
N GLN A 70 23.03 10.26 -12.40
CA GLN A 70 22.32 11.41 -11.81
C GLN A 70 20.83 11.15 -11.72
N GLY A 71 20.22 10.63 -12.79
CA GLY A 71 18.81 10.24 -12.81
C GLY A 71 18.49 9.16 -11.78
N LEU A 72 19.36 8.17 -11.63
CA LEU A 72 19.24 7.11 -10.65
C LEU A 72 19.32 7.64 -9.20
N SER A 73 20.24 8.57 -8.94
CA SER A 73 20.38 9.21 -7.63
C SER A 73 19.15 10.03 -7.26
N VAL A 74 18.62 10.81 -8.20
CA VAL A 74 17.38 11.58 -8.02
C VAL A 74 16.20 10.65 -7.76
N PHE A 75 16.07 9.56 -8.52
CA PHE A 75 15.02 8.57 -8.31
C PHE A 75 15.09 7.95 -6.92
N ASN A 76 16.27 7.49 -6.49
CA ASN A 76 16.45 6.89 -5.16
C ASN A 76 16.15 7.90 -4.05
N MET A 77 16.56 9.16 -4.21
CA MET A 77 16.24 10.22 -3.27
C MET A 77 14.72 10.45 -3.19
N LEU A 78 14.04 10.58 -4.32
CA LEU A 78 12.59 10.76 -4.36
C LEU A 78 11.88 9.53 -3.75
N HIS A 79 12.31 8.33 -4.09
CA HIS A 79 11.72 7.10 -3.57
C HIS A 79 11.90 6.98 -2.05
N MET A 80 13.10 7.23 -1.53
CA MET A 80 13.36 7.12 -0.10
C MET A 80 12.76 8.26 0.71
N VAL A 81 12.93 9.51 0.26
CA VAL A 81 12.48 10.68 1.02
C VAL A 81 10.98 10.88 0.85
N VAL A 82 10.47 10.95 -0.39
CA VAL A 82 9.03 11.18 -0.62
C VAL A 82 8.24 9.94 -0.26
N GLY A 83 8.63 8.76 -0.74
CA GLY A 83 7.93 7.51 -0.46
C GLY A 83 7.98 7.12 1.01
N GLY A 84 9.15 7.20 1.64
CA GLY A 84 9.33 6.82 3.05
C GLY A 84 8.73 7.83 4.02
N VAL A 85 9.13 9.11 3.92
CA VAL A 85 8.73 10.13 4.90
C VAL A 85 7.27 10.54 4.71
N VAL A 86 6.84 10.82 3.47
CA VAL A 86 5.44 11.21 3.20
C VAL A 86 4.51 10.03 3.47
N GLY A 87 4.89 8.81 3.06
CA GLY A 87 4.11 7.61 3.33
C GLY A 87 3.94 7.35 4.83
N ALA A 88 5.02 7.48 5.62
CA ALA A 88 4.96 7.34 7.06
C ALA A 88 4.11 8.44 7.73
N ALA A 89 4.22 9.69 7.25
CA ALA A 89 3.42 10.81 7.76
C ALA A 89 1.92 10.61 7.46
N VAL A 90 1.56 10.21 6.25
CA VAL A 90 0.18 9.91 5.88
C VAL A 90 -0.38 8.76 6.71
N TYR A 91 0.41 7.71 6.92
CA TYR A 91 0.01 6.58 7.77
C TYR A 91 -0.19 6.99 9.22
N ALA A 92 0.74 7.75 9.81
CA ALA A 92 0.64 8.25 11.17
C ALA A 92 -0.57 9.18 11.37
N GLN A 93 -0.80 10.10 10.41
CA GLN A 93 -1.96 10.98 10.41
C GLN A 93 -3.26 10.19 10.29
N GLY A 94 -3.30 9.17 9.41
CA GLY A 94 -4.44 8.27 9.28
C GLY A 94 -4.77 7.55 10.59
N LEU A 95 -3.77 6.99 11.28
CA LEU A 95 -3.97 6.36 12.58
C LEU A 95 -4.45 7.36 13.64
N ALA A 96 -3.86 8.55 13.69
CA ALA A 96 -4.28 9.59 14.63
C ALA A 96 -5.72 10.05 14.43
N TYR A 97 -6.25 9.94 13.21
CA TYR A 97 -7.64 10.27 12.89
C TYR A 97 -8.59 9.09 13.13
N TYR A 98 -8.30 7.91 12.56
CA TYR A 98 -9.22 6.78 12.57
C TYR A 98 -9.30 6.06 13.92
N VAL A 99 -8.23 6.00 14.71
CA VAL A 99 -8.25 5.29 15.99
C VAL A 99 -9.21 5.95 17.00
N PRO A 100 -9.14 7.26 17.24
CA PRO A 100 -10.10 7.93 18.14
C PRO A 100 -11.54 7.89 17.61
N ASP A 101 -11.73 8.03 16.30
CA ASP A 101 -13.04 7.99 15.66
C ASP A 101 -13.71 6.62 15.82
N ASN A 102 -12.97 5.55 15.57
CA ASN A 102 -13.44 4.18 15.78
C ASN A 102 -13.70 3.88 17.26
N LEU A 103 -12.81 4.35 18.17
CA LEU A 103 -13.01 4.23 19.62
C LEU A 103 -14.29 4.92 20.07
N ALA A 104 -14.56 6.13 19.60
CA ALA A 104 -15.77 6.87 19.95
C ALA A 104 -17.03 6.19 19.40
N HIS A 105 -16.99 5.73 18.13
CA HIS A 105 -18.12 5.13 17.46
C HIS A 105 -18.50 3.77 18.06
N TYR A 106 -17.54 2.88 18.27
CA TYR A 106 -17.79 1.54 18.80
C TYR A 106 -17.86 1.51 20.32
N GLY A 107 -17.16 2.43 21.02
CA GLY A 107 -17.23 2.56 22.47
C GLY A 107 -18.63 2.89 22.96
N SER A 108 -19.37 3.74 22.25
CA SER A 108 -20.75 4.05 22.57
C SER A 108 -21.70 2.84 22.47
N ALA A 109 -21.38 1.86 21.61
CA ALA A 109 -22.16 0.63 21.48
C ALA A 109 -21.90 -0.35 22.63
N ILE A 110 -20.71 -0.33 23.23
CA ILE A 110 -20.35 -1.22 24.35
C ILE A 110 -20.98 -0.75 25.67
N ASP A 111 -21.10 0.54 25.90
CA ASP A 111 -21.72 1.10 27.11
C ASP A 111 -23.16 0.59 27.33
N HIS A 112 -23.87 0.23 26.27
CA HIS A 112 -25.21 -0.33 26.35
C HIS A 112 -25.29 -1.82 26.70
N VAL A 113 -24.20 -2.58 26.51
CA VAL A 113 -24.22 -4.05 26.62
C VAL A 113 -23.46 -4.57 27.85
N ALA A 114 -22.42 -3.88 28.29
CA ALA A 114 -21.42 -4.45 29.19
C ALA A 114 -21.72 -4.32 30.70
N PHE A 115 -22.71 -3.55 31.16
CA PHE A 115 -22.89 -3.25 32.58
C PHE A 115 -23.81 -4.22 33.33
N SER A 116 -24.30 -5.30 32.72
CA SER A 116 -25.37 -6.08 33.35
C SER A 116 -24.97 -7.36 34.10
N SER A 117 -23.76 -7.90 33.94
CA SER A 117 -23.43 -9.15 34.65
C SER A 117 -21.97 -9.56 34.65
N SER A 118 -21.28 -9.45 35.78
CA SER A 118 -20.12 -10.28 36.16
C SER A 118 -18.86 -9.48 36.62
N PRO A 119 -18.05 -10.03 37.54
CA PRO A 119 -16.78 -9.40 37.97
C PRO A 119 -15.75 -9.53 36.85
N PHE A 120 -15.80 -8.59 35.96
CA PHE A 120 -15.03 -8.53 34.72
C PHE A 120 -13.64 -7.99 34.97
N ASN A 121 -12.63 -8.62 34.41
CA ASN A 121 -11.28 -8.09 34.36
C ASN A 121 -11.22 -6.97 33.29
N LEU A 122 -11.73 -5.80 33.66
CA LEU A 122 -11.93 -4.62 32.79
C LEU A 122 -10.67 -4.25 31.99
N GLY A 123 -9.48 -4.45 32.58
CA GLY A 123 -8.21 -4.14 31.94
C GLY A 123 -7.92 -4.99 30.70
N HIS A 124 -8.16 -6.29 30.77
CA HIS A 124 -7.92 -7.21 29.65
C HIS A 124 -8.84 -6.91 28.45
N TYR A 125 -10.11 -6.66 28.73
CA TYR A 125 -11.07 -6.31 27.68
C TYR A 125 -10.79 -4.97 27.03
N MET A 126 -10.29 -4.00 27.79
CA MET A 126 -9.89 -2.71 27.25
C MET A 126 -8.70 -2.83 26.29
N GLU A 127 -7.70 -3.66 26.64
CA GLU A 127 -6.55 -3.92 25.75
C GLU A 127 -6.97 -4.62 24.45
N GLU A 128 -7.82 -5.63 24.56
CA GLU A 128 -8.34 -6.36 23.40
C GLU A 128 -9.19 -5.45 22.50
N PHE A 129 -10.05 -4.62 23.09
CA PHE A 129 -10.85 -3.65 22.38
C PHE A 129 -10.00 -2.60 21.64
N ILE A 130 -8.98 -2.04 22.29
CA ILE A 130 -8.05 -1.09 21.66
C ILE A 130 -7.31 -1.76 20.50
N SER A 131 -6.89 -3.02 20.68
CA SER A 131 -6.21 -3.79 19.62
C SER A 131 -7.11 -3.98 18.40
N GLN A 132 -8.38 -4.33 18.60
CA GLN A 132 -9.36 -4.46 17.52
C GLN A 132 -9.64 -3.12 16.81
N MET A 133 -9.73 -2.02 17.56
CA MET A 133 -9.92 -0.69 16.97
C MET A 133 -8.70 -0.25 16.15
N MET A 134 -7.50 -0.57 16.60
CA MET A 134 -6.28 -0.37 15.82
C MET A 134 -6.29 -1.18 14.53
N GLU A 135 -6.69 -2.46 14.59
CA GLU A 135 -6.82 -3.31 13.39
C GLU A 135 -7.77 -2.71 12.36
N ILE A 136 -8.97 -2.30 12.79
CA ILE A 136 -9.97 -1.67 11.92
C ILE A 136 -9.41 -0.39 11.29
N SER A 137 -8.72 0.44 12.08
CA SER A 137 -8.12 1.68 11.59
C SER A 137 -7.02 1.42 10.56
N ILE A 138 -6.18 0.43 10.78
CA ILE A 138 -5.15 0.01 9.80
C ILE A 138 -5.81 -0.49 8.52
N LYS A 139 -6.86 -1.32 8.61
CA LYS A 139 -7.62 -1.79 7.44
C LYS A 139 -8.21 -0.64 6.64
N GLN A 140 -8.77 0.38 7.30
CA GLN A 140 -9.31 1.56 6.63
C GLN A 140 -8.22 2.30 5.83
N ILE A 141 -7.03 2.51 6.43
CA ILE A 141 -5.90 3.16 5.74
C ILE A 141 -5.45 2.34 4.53
N TYR A 142 -5.27 1.02 4.69
CA TYR A 142 -4.91 0.14 3.58
C TYR A 142 -5.98 0.11 2.49
N GLY A 143 -7.25 0.18 2.86
CA GLY A 143 -8.37 0.31 1.93
C GLY A 143 -8.26 1.57 1.07
N TRP A 144 -8.01 2.73 1.68
CA TRP A 144 -7.80 3.98 0.95
C TRP A 144 -6.59 3.93 0.01
N VAL A 145 -5.48 3.35 0.47
CA VAL A 145 -4.29 3.15 -0.38
C VAL A 145 -4.59 2.22 -1.55
N ALA A 146 -5.36 1.15 -1.33
CA ALA A 146 -5.78 0.25 -2.40
C ALA A 146 -6.67 0.95 -3.43
N TYR A 147 -7.64 1.76 -3.00
CA TYR A 147 -8.47 2.57 -3.91
C TYR A 147 -7.63 3.55 -4.73
N ALA A 148 -6.69 4.26 -4.09
CA ALA A 148 -5.79 5.16 -4.81
C ALA A 148 -4.92 4.41 -5.83
N CYS A 149 -4.41 3.23 -5.48
CA CYS A 149 -3.62 2.39 -6.37
C CYS A 149 -4.45 1.89 -7.58
N ILE A 150 -5.69 1.44 -7.34
CA ILE A 150 -6.62 1.03 -8.42
C ILE A 150 -6.94 2.22 -9.32
N PHE A 151 -7.18 3.39 -8.75
CA PHE A 151 -7.45 4.61 -9.52
C PHE A 151 -6.26 4.98 -10.42
N LEU A 152 -5.05 4.97 -9.88
CA LEU A 152 -3.83 5.20 -10.66
C LEU A 152 -3.63 4.15 -11.75
N PHE A 153 -3.94 2.89 -11.46
CA PHE A 153 -3.88 1.81 -12.45
C PHE A 153 -4.87 2.02 -13.60
N LEU A 154 -6.10 2.45 -13.30
CA LEU A 154 -7.10 2.79 -14.32
C LEU A 154 -6.66 3.99 -15.16
N LEU A 155 -6.11 5.03 -14.54
CA LEU A 155 -5.53 6.15 -15.29
C LEU A 155 -4.39 5.70 -16.21
N LEU A 156 -3.55 4.80 -15.76
CA LEU A 156 -2.47 4.23 -16.56
C LEU A 156 -3.00 3.43 -17.75
N LEU A 157 -4.09 2.68 -17.58
CA LEU A 157 -4.74 1.95 -18.67
C LEU A 157 -5.43 2.87 -19.70
N LEU A 158 -5.98 4.00 -19.22
CA LEU A 158 -6.60 5.01 -20.09
C LEU A 158 -5.57 5.90 -20.79
N TYR A 159 -4.34 5.96 -20.27
CA TYR A 159 -3.27 6.72 -20.90
C TYR A 159 -2.81 6.01 -22.16
N ASP A 160 -3.16 6.60 -23.31
CA ASP A 160 -2.73 6.12 -24.60
C ASP A 160 -1.23 6.47 -24.76
N PHE A 161 -0.36 5.49 -24.45
CA PHE A 161 1.08 5.69 -24.62
C PHE A 161 1.35 6.01 -26.10
N PRO A 162 1.87 7.22 -26.42
CA PRO A 162 2.16 7.58 -27.80
C PRO A 162 3.19 6.58 -28.33
N VAL A 163 2.72 5.64 -29.13
CA VAL A 163 3.61 4.77 -29.89
C VAL A 163 4.40 5.68 -30.80
N ARG A 164 5.63 5.98 -30.44
CA ARG A 164 6.57 6.68 -31.33
C ARG A 164 6.65 5.84 -32.60
N ARG A 165 5.86 6.19 -33.60
CA ARG A 165 6.04 5.68 -34.96
C ARG A 165 7.47 6.03 -35.31
N SER A 166 8.34 5.03 -35.34
CA SER A 166 9.66 5.13 -35.91
C SER A 166 9.47 5.73 -37.30
N LEU A 167 9.77 7.00 -37.41
CA LEU A 167 9.98 7.61 -38.73
C LEU A 167 11.16 6.85 -39.33
N LYS A 168 10.83 6.02 -40.32
CA LYS A 168 11.80 5.45 -41.27
C LYS A 168 12.45 6.57 -42.06
#